data_aa565b221271dae3a1d6d635d2e0930a
#
_entry.id   aa565b221271dae3a1d6d635d2e0930a
#
_cell.length_a   1.000
_cell.length_b   1.000
_cell.length_c   1.000
_cell.angle_alpha   90.00
_cell.angle_beta   90.00
_cell.angle_gamma   90.00
#
_symmetry.space_group_name_H-M   'P 1'
#
loop_
_entity.id
_entity.type
_entity.pdbx_description
1 polymer ?
#
loop_
_entity_poly.entity_id
_entity_poly.type
_entity_poly.pdbx_seq_one_letter_code
_entity_poly.pdbx_strand_id
1 'polypeptide(L)'
;MIKKIKATLFEKIIFVFLIILASVTLGSYYIIKNKCLFVKNHNPENINFEKPENIVILNAPCGNVIIELYPNVSPKGVERFKTLIKSGLYDDVAFHRVIKDKLVQAGDLEFGKKNSINYGKIGTGKS
;
A
#
# COMPACT_ATOMS: atom_id res chain seq x y z
N MET A 1 54.58 15.02 17.11
CA MET A 1 53.66 15.69 18.08
C MET A 1 52.49 16.28 17.31
N ILE A 2 51.34 15.62 17.32
CA ILE A 2 50.17 16.12 16.60
C ILE A 2 49.45 17.16 17.49
N LYS A 3 49.48 18.43 17.07
CA LYS A 3 48.81 19.55 17.76
C LYS A 3 47.29 19.34 17.67
N LYS A 4 46.63 19.08 18.79
CA LYS A 4 45.18 19.01 18.87
C LYS A 4 44.59 20.40 18.55
N ILE A 5 44.02 20.58 17.36
CA ILE A 5 43.32 21.79 16.97
C ILE A 5 42.01 21.82 17.73
N LYS A 6 41.81 22.81 18.63
CA LYS A 6 40.56 23.03 19.34
C LYS A 6 39.58 23.74 18.40
N ALA A 7 38.47 23.10 18.09
CA ALA A 7 37.42 23.70 17.26
C ALA A 7 36.91 25.00 17.95
N THR A 8 36.73 26.05 17.15
CA THR A 8 36.18 27.33 17.61
C THR A 8 34.70 27.19 17.98
N LEU A 9 34.16 28.11 18.74
CA LEU A 9 32.73 28.13 19.12
C LEU A 9 31.85 28.11 17.85
N PHE A 10 32.23 28.85 16.83
CA PHE A 10 31.55 28.96 15.55
C PHE A 10 31.48 27.60 14.81
N GLU A 11 32.59 26.87 14.75
CA GLU A 11 32.65 25.53 14.14
C GLU A 11 31.75 24.53 14.86
N LYS A 12 31.67 24.59 16.18
CA LYS A 12 30.77 23.75 16.97
C LYS A 12 29.30 24.05 16.68
N ILE A 13 28.94 25.34 16.57
CA ILE A 13 27.57 25.73 16.24
C ILE A 13 27.19 25.23 14.86
N ILE A 14 28.05 25.40 13.85
CA ILE A 14 27.83 24.90 12.50
C ILE A 14 27.66 23.37 12.50
N PHE A 15 28.51 22.67 13.25
CA PHE A 15 28.43 21.22 13.33
C PHE A 15 27.09 20.73 13.93
N VAL A 16 26.64 21.37 15.01
CA VAL A 16 25.34 21.06 15.63
C VAL A 16 24.20 21.37 14.66
N PHE A 17 24.26 22.50 13.95
CA PHE A 17 23.25 22.86 12.94
C PHE A 17 23.18 21.85 11.81
N LEU A 18 24.32 21.37 11.30
CA LEU A 18 24.36 20.33 10.26
C LEU A 18 23.77 19.00 10.74
N ILE A 19 24.03 18.62 12.02
CA ILE A 19 23.42 17.41 12.59
C ILE A 19 21.90 17.54 12.66
N ILE A 20 21.39 18.69 13.10
CA ILE A 20 19.95 18.94 13.16
C ILE A 20 19.34 18.90 11.76
N LEU A 21 19.97 19.56 10.79
CA LEU A 21 19.50 19.53 9.41
C LEU A 21 19.47 18.12 8.82
N ALA A 22 20.52 17.34 9.05
CA ALA A 22 20.59 15.95 8.61
C ALA A 22 19.51 15.07 9.28
N SER A 23 19.26 15.25 10.57
CA SER A 23 18.21 14.51 11.29
C SER A 23 16.80 14.85 10.80
N VAL A 24 16.53 16.13 10.53
CA VAL A 24 15.24 16.57 9.96
C VAL A 24 15.02 16.02 8.56
N THR A 25 16.06 16.07 7.71
CA THR A 25 15.94 15.54 6.33
C THR A 25 15.75 14.03 6.31
N LEU A 26 16.49 13.28 7.14
CA LEU A 26 16.32 11.83 7.27
C LEU A 26 14.96 11.45 7.84
N GLY A 27 14.50 12.19 8.87
CA GLY A 27 13.17 11.99 9.45
C GLY A 27 12.05 12.25 8.45
N SER A 28 12.14 13.34 7.70
CA SER A 28 11.18 13.68 6.63
C SER A 28 11.17 12.62 5.53
N TYR A 29 12.34 12.16 5.09
CA TYR A 29 12.47 11.10 4.11
C TYR A 29 11.82 9.79 4.59
N TYR A 30 12.05 9.43 5.88
CA TYR A 30 11.46 8.24 6.47
C TYR A 30 9.92 8.31 6.52
N ILE A 31 9.35 9.45 6.91
CA ILE A 31 7.90 9.68 6.95
C ILE A 31 7.30 9.61 5.54
N ILE A 32 7.94 10.24 4.55
CA ILE A 32 7.47 10.24 3.15
C ILE A 32 7.51 8.82 2.57
N LYS A 33 8.56 8.07 2.86
CA LYS A 33 8.72 6.69 2.38
C LYS A 33 7.69 5.74 3.01
N ASN A 34 7.39 5.93 4.31
CA ASN A 34 6.46 5.08 5.05
C ASN A 34 5.07 5.73 5.15
N LYS A 35 4.41 5.90 4.02
CA LYS A 35 3.05 6.52 3.93
C LYS A 35 2.00 5.86 4.83
N CYS A 36 2.26 4.64 5.30
CA CYS A 36 1.35 3.85 6.12
C CYS A 36 1.55 4.03 7.63
N LEU A 37 2.46 4.89 8.07
CA LEU A 37 2.86 5.03 9.48
C LEU A 37 1.69 5.41 10.41
N PHE A 38 0.68 6.09 9.88
CA PHE A 38 -0.50 6.55 10.61
C PHE A 38 -1.77 5.77 10.28
N VAL A 39 -1.66 4.70 9.49
CA VAL A 39 -2.81 3.87 9.13
C VAL A 39 -3.00 2.78 10.17
N LYS A 40 -4.19 2.71 10.78
CA LYS A 40 -4.55 1.64 11.70
C LYS A 40 -4.77 0.37 10.89
N ASN A 41 -3.87 -0.59 11.04
CA ASN A 41 -4.01 -1.91 10.41
C ASN A 41 -4.80 -2.85 11.33
N HIS A 42 -5.78 -3.54 10.80
CA HIS A 42 -6.52 -4.59 11.49
C HIS A 42 -5.96 -5.95 11.06
N ASN A 43 -5.52 -6.76 12.03
CA ASN A 43 -5.13 -8.14 11.75
C ASN A 43 -6.40 -8.98 11.57
N PRO A 44 -6.65 -9.55 10.37
CA PRO A 44 -7.83 -10.38 10.13
C PRO A 44 -7.88 -11.65 10.97
N GLU A 45 -6.75 -12.16 11.47
CA GLU A 45 -6.67 -13.33 12.35
C GLU A 45 -7.37 -13.10 13.72
N ASN A 46 -7.49 -11.84 14.14
CA ASN A 46 -8.14 -11.46 15.40
C ASN A 46 -9.66 -11.29 15.25
N ILE A 47 -10.20 -11.53 14.04
CA ILE A 47 -11.64 -11.34 13.75
C ILE A 47 -12.27 -12.72 13.55
N ASN A 48 -13.29 -13.01 14.35
CA ASN A 48 -14.07 -14.23 14.17
C ASN A 48 -15.17 -14.00 13.15
N PHE A 49 -15.07 -14.68 12.00
CA PHE A 49 -16.06 -14.59 10.92
C PHE A 49 -17.07 -15.72 11.04
N GLU A 50 -18.37 -15.44 10.91
CA GLU A 50 -19.43 -16.44 10.91
C GLU A 50 -19.31 -17.40 9.70
N LYS A 51 -18.90 -16.85 8.54
CA LYS A 51 -18.77 -17.59 7.27
C LYS A 51 -17.42 -17.29 6.62
N PRO A 52 -16.32 -17.87 7.15
CA PRO A 52 -14.98 -17.58 6.66
C PRO A 52 -14.78 -17.94 5.19
N GLU A 53 -15.53 -18.89 4.64
CA GLU A 53 -15.52 -19.26 3.23
C GLU A 53 -15.99 -18.15 2.29
N ASN A 54 -16.68 -17.14 2.81
CA ASN A 54 -17.15 -15.97 2.06
C ASN A 54 -16.32 -14.71 2.32
N ILE A 55 -15.21 -14.83 3.04
CA ILE A 55 -14.32 -13.71 3.33
C ILE A 55 -13.14 -13.73 2.37
N VAL A 56 -12.83 -12.57 1.83
CA VAL A 56 -11.62 -12.30 1.05
C VAL A 56 -10.81 -11.24 1.74
N ILE A 57 -9.52 -11.47 1.88
CA ILE A 57 -8.58 -10.51 2.43
C ILE A 57 -7.78 -9.89 1.28
N LEU A 58 -7.97 -8.61 1.06
CA LEU A 58 -7.21 -7.84 0.11
C LEU A 58 -6.01 -7.19 0.82
N ASN A 59 -4.81 -7.66 0.48
CA ASN A 59 -3.57 -7.10 1.00
C ASN A 59 -3.20 -5.84 0.21
N ALA A 60 -3.30 -4.69 0.85
CA ALA A 60 -2.85 -3.42 0.28
C ALA A 60 -1.55 -2.95 0.98
N PRO A 61 -0.77 -2.06 0.36
CA PRO A 61 0.51 -1.59 0.92
C PRO A 61 0.42 -1.01 2.35
N CYS A 62 -0.74 -0.46 2.72
CA CYS A 62 -0.96 0.17 4.02
C CYS A 62 -1.85 -0.64 4.96
N GLY A 63 -2.20 -1.87 4.64
CA GLY A 63 -2.99 -2.74 5.50
C GLY A 63 -3.96 -3.62 4.73
N ASN A 64 -4.72 -4.40 5.46
CA ASN A 64 -5.65 -5.37 4.92
C ASN A 64 -7.06 -4.79 4.83
N VAL A 65 -7.75 -5.07 3.73
CA VAL A 65 -9.18 -4.81 3.56
C VAL A 65 -9.91 -6.15 3.60
N ILE A 66 -10.92 -6.26 4.45
CA ILE A 66 -11.74 -7.45 4.59
C ILE A 66 -13.00 -7.25 3.76
N ILE A 67 -13.26 -8.19 2.86
CA ILE A 67 -14.40 -8.17 1.94
C ILE A 67 -15.27 -9.38 2.22
N GLU A 68 -16.52 -9.16 2.58
CA GLU A 68 -17.52 -10.21 2.71
C GLU A 68 -18.27 -10.39 1.40
N LEU A 69 -18.40 -11.63 0.95
CA LEU A 69 -19.10 -12.00 -0.27
C LEU A 69 -20.47 -12.58 0.05
N TYR A 70 -21.46 -12.22 -0.76
CA TYR A 70 -22.85 -12.64 -0.59
C TYR A 70 -23.31 -13.57 -1.73
N PRO A 71 -22.99 -14.88 -1.66
CA PRO A 71 -23.32 -15.84 -2.74
C PRO A 71 -24.84 -16.03 -2.91
N ASN A 72 -25.65 -15.77 -1.89
CA ASN A 72 -27.11 -15.77 -1.96
C ASN A 72 -27.67 -14.63 -2.82
N VAL A 73 -26.94 -13.53 -2.94
CA VAL A 73 -27.34 -12.35 -3.76
C VAL A 73 -26.81 -12.46 -5.18
N SER A 74 -25.54 -12.87 -5.34
CA SER A 74 -24.89 -12.98 -6.65
C SER A 74 -24.06 -14.26 -6.74
N PRO A 75 -24.67 -15.44 -6.93
CA PRO A 75 -23.95 -16.71 -6.89
C PRO A 75 -22.88 -16.80 -7.99
N LYS A 76 -23.22 -16.50 -9.22
CA LYS A 76 -22.28 -16.56 -10.38
C LYS A 76 -21.14 -15.53 -10.25
N GLY A 77 -21.44 -14.33 -9.78
CA GLY A 77 -20.44 -13.28 -9.55
C GLY A 77 -19.43 -13.68 -8.46
N VAL A 78 -19.92 -14.20 -7.34
CA VAL A 78 -19.08 -14.67 -6.24
C VAL A 78 -18.22 -15.85 -6.66
N GLU A 79 -18.79 -16.84 -7.37
CA GLU A 79 -18.05 -18.00 -7.88
C GLU A 79 -16.92 -17.57 -8.82
N ARG A 80 -17.21 -16.73 -9.80
CA ARG A 80 -16.19 -16.19 -10.71
C ARG A 80 -15.10 -15.43 -9.95
N PHE A 81 -15.48 -14.55 -9.04
CA PHE A 81 -14.53 -13.77 -8.25
C PHE A 81 -13.60 -14.67 -7.43
N LYS A 82 -14.15 -15.67 -6.73
CA LYS A 82 -13.37 -16.67 -5.99
C LYS A 82 -12.43 -17.47 -6.90
N THR A 83 -12.88 -17.83 -8.10
CA THR A 83 -12.06 -18.56 -9.09
C THR A 83 -10.87 -17.71 -9.54
N LEU A 84 -11.09 -16.44 -9.86
CA LEU A 84 -10.02 -15.51 -10.26
C LEU A 84 -9.01 -15.25 -9.14
N ILE A 85 -9.47 -15.16 -7.88
CA ILE A 85 -8.58 -15.05 -6.72
C ILE A 85 -7.74 -16.31 -6.56
N LYS A 86 -8.36 -17.49 -6.57
CA LYS A 86 -7.66 -18.77 -6.41
C LYS A 86 -6.60 -19.02 -7.49
N SER A 87 -6.81 -18.50 -8.68
CA SER A 87 -5.85 -18.57 -9.78
C SER A 87 -4.77 -17.46 -9.74
N GLY A 88 -4.76 -16.61 -8.72
CA GLY A 88 -3.77 -15.52 -8.58
C GLY A 88 -3.91 -14.40 -9.62
N LEU A 89 -5.02 -14.36 -10.34
CA LEU A 89 -5.19 -13.36 -11.40
C LEU A 89 -5.37 -11.93 -10.87
N TYR A 90 -5.83 -11.77 -9.64
CA TYR A 90 -5.92 -10.45 -9.00
C TYR A 90 -4.64 -9.97 -8.33
N ASP A 91 -3.61 -10.83 -8.22
CA ASP A 91 -2.35 -10.43 -7.62
C ASP A 91 -1.64 -9.38 -8.48
N ASP A 92 -1.10 -8.34 -7.83
CA ASP A 92 -0.42 -7.21 -8.47
C ASP A 92 -1.28 -6.40 -9.45
N VAL A 93 -2.61 -6.45 -9.32
CA VAL A 93 -3.53 -5.63 -10.12
C VAL A 93 -3.67 -4.24 -9.51
N ALA A 94 -3.51 -3.21 -10.33
CA ALA A 94 -3.56 -1.82 -9.91
C ALA A 94 -4.99 -1.35 -9.59
N PHE A 95 -5.11 -0.51 -8.57
CA PHE A 95 -6.25 0.39 -8.42
C PHE A 95 -6.08 1.54 -9.40
N HIS A 96 -6.76 1.46 -10.53
CA HIS A 96 -6.55 2.40 -11.63
C HIS A 96 -7.42 3.66 -11.57
N ARG A 97 -8.45 3.65 -10.71
CA ARG A 97 -9.31 4.82 -10.51
C ARG A 97 -9.65 4.97 -9.03
N VAL A 98 -9.28 6.11 -8.47
CA VAL A 98 -9.57 6.44 -7.07
C VAL A 98 -10.20 7.83 -7.06
N ILE A 99 -11.43 7.92 -6.57
CA ILE A 99 -12.14 9.19 -6.35
C ILE A 99 -12.35 9.31 -4.85
N LYS A 100 -11.72 10.32 -4.25
CA LYS A 100 -11.78 10.54 -2.82
C LYS A 100 -13.24 10.54 -2.33
N ASP A 101 -13.48 9.83 -1.24
CA ASP A 101 -14.77 9.69 -0.55
C ASP A 101 -15.92 9.11 -1.41
N LYS A 102 -15.62 8.53 -2.59
CA LYS A 102 -16.64 8.02 -3.51
C LYS A 102 -16.35 6.62 -4.04
N LEU A 103 -15.20 6.39 -4.65
CA LEU A 103 -14.97 5.20 -5.47
C LEU A 103 -13.50 4.80 -5.49
N VAL A 104 -13.28 3.50 -5.36
CA VAL A 104 -12.02 2.83 -5.71
C VAL A 104 -12.32 1.73 -6.70
N GLN A 105 -11.61 1.72 -7.84
CA GLN A 105 -11.82 0.75 -8.92
C GLN A 105 -10.53 0.01 -9.25
N ALA A 106 -10.63 -1.31 -9.32
CA ALA A 106 -9.58 -2.24 -9.71
C ALA A 106 -10.19 -3.38 -10.55
N GLY A 107 -9.39 -4.38 -10.91
CA GLY A 107 -9.89 -5.61 -11.53
C GLY A 107 -9.69 -5.69 -13.04
N ASP A 108 -8.94 -4.77 -13.64
CA ASP A 108 -8.48 -4.91 -15.02
C ASP A 108 -7.37 -5.97 -15.08
N LEU A 109 -7.74 -7.18 -15.49
CA LEU A 109 -6.80 -8.32 -15.53
C LEU A 109 -5.94 -8.31 -16.80
N GLU A 110 -6.35 -7.58 -17.82
CA GLU A 110 -5.64 -7.49 -19.10
C GLU A 110 -4.53 -6.45 -19.08
N PHE A 111 -4.83 -5.23 -18.61
CA PHE A 111 -3.89 -4.11 -18.64
C PHE A 111 -3.48 -3.60 -17.24
N GLY A 112 -4.18 -4.02 -16.20
CA GLY A 112 -3.97 -3.52 -14.83
C GLY A 112 -2.84 -4.16 -14.05
N LYS A 113 -2.10 -5.11 -14.61
CA LYS A 113 -0.97 -5.77 -13.94
C LYS A 113 0.23 -4.84 -13.80
N LYS A 114 0.96 -4.94 -12.70
CA LYS A 114 2.16 -4.13 -12.38
C LYS A 114 3.20 -4.08 -13.52
N ASN A 115 3.32 -5.15 -14.28
CA ASN A 115 4.29 -5.28 -15.37
C ASN A 115 3.64 -5.13 -16.76
N SER A 116 2.43 -4.58 -16.84
CA SER A 116 1.77 -4.36 -18.12
C SER A 116 2.52 -3.29 -18.94
N ILE A 117 2.75 -3.59 -20.21
CA ILE A 117 3.40 -2.67 -21.15
C ILE A 117 2.44 -1.54 -21.60
N ASN A 118 1.13 -1.76 -21.41
CA ASN A 118 0.08 -0.88 -21.95
C ASN A 118 -0.60 -0.04 -20.87
N TYR A 119 0.16 0.70 -20.07
CA TYR A 119 -0.39 1.55 -19.00
C TYR A 119 -1.48 2.52 -19.45
N GLY A 120 -1.42 3.02 -20.69
CA GLY A 120 -2.43 3.92 -21.23
C GLY A 120 -3.81 3.29 -21.46
N LYS A 121 -3.93 1.96 -21.38
CA LYS A 121 -5.17 1.21 -21.52
C LYS A 121 -5.75 0.70 -20.20
N ILE A 122 -5.10 0.99 -19.08
CA ILE A 122 -5.57 0.53 -17.75
C ILE A 122 -7.00 1.05 -17.51
N GLY A 123 -7.87 0.13 -17.12
CA GLY A 123 -9.30 0.40 -16.88
C GLY A 123 -10.20 0.13 -18.09
N THR A 124 -9.64 -0.26 -19.24
CA THR A 124 -10.40 -0.63 -20.45
C THR A 124 -10.36 -2.12 -20.77
N GLY A 125 -9.60 -2.89 -20.00
CA GLY A 125 -9.49 -4.33 -20.19
C GLY A 125 -10.66 -5.12 -19.62
N LYS A 126 -10.60 -6.42 -19.82
CA LYS A 126 -11.62 -7.38 -19.36
C LYS A 126 -11.20 -8.03 -18.03
N SER A 127 -12.19 -8.44 -17.25
CA SER A 127 -12.04 -9.23 -16.02
C SER A 127 -12.73 -10.59 -16.15
#